data_6bc71c97371aea0dea37058cadd814cc
#
_entry.id   6bc71c97371aea0dea37058cadd814cc
#
_cell.length_a   1.000
_cell.length_b   1.000
_cell.length_c   1.000
_cell.angle_alpha   90.00
_cell.angle_beta   90.00
_cell.angle_gamma   90.00
#
_symmetry.space_group_name_H-M   'P 1'
#
loop_
_entity.id
_entity.type
_entity.pdbx_description
1 polymer ?
#
loop_
_entity_poly.entity_id
_entity_poly.type
_entity_poly.pdbx_seq_one_letter_code
_entity_poly.pdbx_strand_id
1 'polypeptide(L)'
;MDAPVGREQRDRRKMCITPNGRSAKTDFIRLARFASVDLLRCHLHTGRTHQIRVHLQSLGHPVVGDDSYGGGGGRKLVDLPPQRHFLHAAWLRFKHPVTGQMQDVRSPLPADLHKALAKAAEDPTLLEHADPLSHFGFFADGS
;
A
#
# COMPACT_ATOMS: atom_id res chain seq x y z
N MET A 1 6.63 10.91 -3.45
CA MET A 1 6.83 11.63 -2.18
C MET A 1 8.22 11.34 -1.62
N ASP A 2 8.94 12.38 -1.30
CA ASP A 2 10.30 12.30 -0.77
C ASP A 2 10.31 13.10 0.55
N ALA A 3 10.21 12.38 1.67
CA ALA A 3 10.15 12.99 3.00
C ALA A 3 10.72 12.05 4.05
N PRO A 4 11.61 12.56 4.93
CA PRO A 4 12.29 11.72 5.91
C PRO A 4 11.33 11.17 6.96
N VAL A 5 11.54 9.90 7.32
CA VAL A 5 10.71 9.17 8.28
C VAL A 5 11.54 8.83 9.51
N GLY A 6 10.99 9.13 10.69
CA GLY A 6 11.59 8.81 11.98
C GLY A 6 10.53 8.43 13.00
N ARG A 7 10.98 8.08 14.21
CA ARG A 7 10.05 7.71 15.26
C ARG A 7 9.33 8.93 15.81
N GLU A 8 8.02 8.76 16.06
CA GLU A 8 7.21 9.76 16.74
C GLU A 8 7.67 9.87 18.22
N GLN A 9 7.96 11.09 18.68
CA GLN A 9 8.46 11.27 20.04
C GLN A 9 7.41 10.98 21.12
N ARG A 10 6.14 11.28 20.83
CA ARG A 10 5.05 11.08 21.79
C ARG A 10 4.58 9.62 21.87
N ASP A 11 4.69 8.89 20.77
CA ASP A 11 4.35 7.46 20.71
C ASP A 11 5.41 6.74 19.88
N ARG A 12 6.36 6.11 20.56
CA ARG A 12 7.51 5.45 19.94
C ARG A 12 7.14 4.23 19.09
N ARG A 13 5.88 3.77 19.16
CA ARG A 13 5.38 2.70 18.30
C ARG A 13 5.03 3.21 16.91
N LYS A 14 4.88 4.52 16.75
CA LYS A 14 4.55 5.17 15.49
C LYS A 14 5.75 5.85 14.87
N MET A 15 5.65 6.05 13.57
CA MET A 15 6.60 6.82 12.77
C MET A 15 5.95 8.14 12.35
N CYS A 16 6.77 9.10 11.96
CA CYS A 16 6.29 10.40 11.47
C CYS A 16 7.26 10.99 10.46
N ILE A 17 6.82 12.02 9.76
CA ILE A 17 7.71 12.84 8.95
C ILE A 17 8.44 13.79 9.88
N THR A 18 9.77 13.74 9.86
CA THR A 18 10.59 14.60 10.72
C THR A 18 11.95 14.88 10.06
N PRO A 19 12.49 16.12 10.18
CA PRO A 19 13.82 16.43 9.64
C PRO A 19 14.94 15.56 10.20
N ASN A 20 14.74 15.02 11.40
CA ASN A 20 15.71 14.13 12.06
C ASN A 20 15.54 12.66 11.64
N GLY A 21 14.57 12.38 10.77
CA GLY A 21 14.34 11.03 10.27
C GLY A 21 15.34 10.63 9.20
N ARG A 22 15.22 9.38 8.74
CA ARG A 22 16.02 8.85 7.66
C ARG A 22 15.36 9.17 6.33
N SER A 23 16.15 9.48 5.32
CA SER A 23 15.68 9.73 3.96
C SER A 23 14.76 8.60 3.50
N ALA A 24 13.60 8.98 2.95
CA ALA A 24 12.59 8.03 2.51
C ALA A 24 11.85 8.55 1.27
N LYS A 25 11.72 7.70 0.26
CA LYS A 25 11.04 8.06 -0.99
C LYS A 25 10.09 6.97 -1.45
N THR A 26 8.86 7.38 -1.76
CA THR A 26 7.79 6.52 -2.30
C THR A 26 7.18 7.18 -3.53
N ASP A 27 7.05 6.44 -4.63
CA ASP A 27 6.27 6.87 -5.79
C ASP A 27 4.88 6.24 -5.72
N PHE A 28 3.86 7.02 -6.03
CA PHE A 28 2.46 6.57 -6.05
C PHE A 28 1.89 6.68 -7.45
N ILE A 29 1.25 5.61 -7.93
CA ILE A 29 0.55 5.59 -9.20
C ILE A 29 -0.90 5.18 -8.92
N ARG A 30 -1.86 6.02 -9.32
CA ARG A 30 -3.26 5.67 -9.18
C ARG A 30 -3.65 4.69 -10.28
N LEU A 31 -4.07 3.48 -9.87
CA LEU A 31 -4.53 2.44 -10.79
C LEU A 31 -6.02 2.58 -11.09
N ALA A 32 -6.79 3.00 -10.10
CA ALA A 32 -8.24 3.17 -10.25
C ALA A 32 -8.78 4.19 -9.25
N ARG A 33 -9.84 4.88 -9.65
CA ARG A 33 -10.62 5.75 -8.77
C ARG A 33 -11.99 5.14 -8.58
N PHE A 34 -12.37 4.90 -7.31
CA PHE A 34 -13.69 4.42 -6.95
C PHE A 34 -14.50 5.55 -6.29
N ALA A 35 -15.75 5.25 -5.88
CA ALA A 35 -16.64 6.26 -5.32
C ALA A 35 -16.06 6.95 -4.07
N SER A 36 -15.41 6.19 -3.19
CA SER A 36 -14.95 6.72 -1.89
C SER A 36 -13.45 6.59 -1.67
N VAL A 37 -12.75 5.77 -2.45
CA VAL A 37 -11.33 5.49 -2.28
C VAL A 37 -10.65 5.32 -3.64
N ASP A 38 -9.32 5.46 -3.65
CA ASP A 38 -8.48 5.18 -4.80
C ASP A 38 -7.66 3.92 -4.56
N LEU A 39 -7.40 3.18 -5.63
CA LEU A 39 -6.43 2.09 -5.62
C LEU A 39 -5.09 2.60 -6.13
N LEU A 40 -4.06 2.47 -5.31
CA LEU A 40 -2.71 2.94 -5.64
C LEU A 40 -1.73 1.78 -5.75
N ARG A 41 -0.81 1.92 -6.69
CA ARG A 41 0.44 1.18 -6.69
C ARG A 41 1.52 2.05 -6.06
N CYS A 42 2.25 1.49 -5.09
CA CYS A 42 3.33 2.18 -4.40
C CYS A 42 4.67 1.56 -4.79
N HIS A 43 5.61 2.40 -5.25
CA HIS A 43 6.96 1.97 -5.54
C HIS A 43 7.91 2.54 -4.48
N LEU A 44 8.53 1.66 -3.71
CA LEU A 44 9.44 2.04 -2.63
C LEU A 44 10.86 2.16 -3.16
N HIS A 45 11.46 3.36 -3.03
CA HIS A 45 12.89 3.57 -3.26
C HIS A 45 13.69 3.30 -2.00
N THR A 46 13.04 3.36 -0.86
CA THR A 46 13.55 3.05 0.48
C THR A 46 12.53 2.20 1.22
N GLY A 47 12.90 1.58 2.32
CA GLY A 47 12.01 0.72 3.09
C GLY A 47 12.01 1.05 4.58
N ARG A 48 11.71 2.31 4.96
CA ARG A 48 11.62 2.68 6.37
C ARG A 48 10.36 2.10 7.00
N THR A 49 10.41 1.88 8.31
CA THR A 49 9.28 1.35 9.07
C THR A 49 8.02 2.18 8.80
N HIS A 50 6.93 1.54 8.43
CA HIS A 50 5.63 2.15 8.13
C HIS A 50 5.68 3.26 7.06
N GLN A 51 6.67 3.25 6.19
CA GLN A 51 6.93 4.34 5.24
C GLN A 51 5.71 4.72 4.40
N ILE A 52 5.05 3.75 3.74
CA ILE A 52 3.88 4.02 2.90
C ILE A 52 2.74 4.61 3.75
N ARG A 53 2.52 4.02 4.93
CA ARG A 53 1.44 4.45 5.84
C ARG A 53 1.65 5.89 6.30
N VAL A 54 2.87 6.24 6.66
CA VAL A 54 3.23 7.59 7.12
C VAL A 54 3.18 8.60 5.97
N HIS A 55 3.73 8.25 4.81
CA HIS A 55 3.71 9.14 3.64
C HIS A 55 2.27 9.44 3.21
N LEU A 56 1.40 8.44 3.11
CA LEU A 56 0.00 8.65 2.74
C LEU A 56 -0.77 9.45 3.77
N GLN A 57 -0.55 9.20 5.07
CA GLN A 57 -1.16 10.01 6.12
C GLN A 57 -0.77 11.49 5.98
N SER A 58 0.51 11.76 5.74
CA SER A 58 1.01 13.14 5.63
C SER A 58 0.42 13.87 4.42
N LEU A 59 0.03 13.15 3.38
CA LEU A 59 -0.65 13.68 2.22
C LEU A 59 -2.17 13.85 2.43
N GLY A 60 -2.69 13.48 3.61
CA GLY A 60 -4.11 13.53 3.91
C GLY A 60 -4.92 12.36 3.35
N HIS A 61 -4.26 11.29 2.91
CA HIS A 61 -4.89 10.13 2.29
C HIS A 61 -4.43 8.82 2.97
N PRO A 62 -4.77 8.60 4.25
CA PRO A 62 -4.31 7.42 4.97
C PRO A 62 -4.80 6.12 4.32
N VAL A 63 -4.05 5.05 4.53
CA VAL A 63 -4.44 3.72 4.07
C VAL A 63 -5.76 3.30 4.71
N VAL A 64 -6.70 2.80 3.91
CA VAL A 64 -8.01 2.36 4.40
C VAL A 64 -7.83 1.25 5.45
N GLY A 65 -8.47 1.43 6.60
CA GLY A 65 -8.40 0.49 7.72
C GLY A 65 -7.22 0.69 8.66
N ASP A 66 -6.38 1.69 8.42
CA ASP A 66 -5.19 1.95 9.22
C ASP A 66 -5.53 2.77 10.47
N ASP A 67 -5.83 2.10 11.56
CA ASP A 67 -6.22 2.74 12.82
C ASP A 67 -5.12 3.63 13.39
N SER A 68 -3.86 3.24 13.20
CA SER A 68 -2.72 3.97 13.77
C SER A 68 -2.44 5.29 13.09
N TYR A 69 -2.75 5.40 11.79
CA TYR A 69 -2.42 6.57 10.97
C TYR A 69 -3.65 7.25 10.36
N GLY A 70 -4.82 7.05 10.97
CA GLY A 70 -6.01 7.84 10.65
C GLY A 70 -6.96 7.25 9.61
N GLY A 71 -6.68 6.06 9.09
CA GLY A 71 -7.51 5.43 8.05
C GLY A 71 -8.59 4.48 8.57
N GLY A 72 -8.75 4.36 9.90
CA GLY A 72 -9.64 3.37 10.50
C GLY A 72 -11.11 3.56 10.14
N GLY A 73 -11.55 4.81 9.95
CA GLY A 73 -12.93 5.13 9.56
C GLY A 73 -13.34 4.57 8.20
N GLY A 74 -12.38 4.28 7.33
CA GLY A 74 -12.64 3.69 6.01
C GLY A 74 -12.95 2.21 6.03
N ARG A 75 -12.73 1.52 7.15
CA ARG A 75 -12.92 0.07 7.26
C ARG A 75 -14.32 -0.37 6.86
N LYS A 76 -15.35 0.39 7.27
CA LYS A 76 -16.74 0.08 6.98
C LYS A 76 -17.08 0.18 5.50
N LEU A 77 -16.34 0.99 4.75
CA LEU A 77 -16.57 1.17 3.32
C LEU A 77 -16.24 -0.10 2.53
N VAL A 78 -15.35 -0.92 3.05
CA VAL A 78 -14.82 -2.09 2.34
C VAL A 78 -14.87 -3.39 3.16
N ASP A 79 -15.56 -3.39 4.30
CA ASP A 79 -15.74 -4.59 5.17
C ASP A 79 -14.42 -5.24 5.60
N LEU A 80 -13.40 -4.46 5.94
CA LEU A 80 -12.17 -5.02 6.47
C LEU A 80 -12.36 -5.47 7.92
N PRO A 81 -11.72 -6.59 8.32
CA PRO A 81 -11.69 -7.01 9.72
C PRO A 81 -11.02 -5.95 10.59
N PRO A 82 -11.29 -5.95 11.92
CA PRO A 82 -10.57 -5.08 12.86
C PRO A 82 -9.06 -5.24 12.72
N GLN A 83 -8.33 -4.12 12.84
CA GLN A 83 -6.86 -4.05 12.80
C GLN A 83 -6.24 -4.44 11.44
N ARG A 84 -7.06 -4.69 10.43
CA ARG A 84 -6.58 -4.97 9.07
C ARG A 84 -6.62 -3.69 8.23
N HIS A 85 -5.48 -3.28 7.68
CA HIS A 85 -5.42 -2.17 6.74
C HIS A 85 -5.14 -2.69 5.32
N PHE A 86 -5.62 -1.96 4.32
CA PHE A 86 -5.50 -2.37 2.92
C PHE A 86 -4.10 -2.03 2.39
N LEU A 87 -3.14 -2.89 2.71
CA LEU A 87 -1.77 -2.75 2.25
C LEU A 87 -1.18 -4.14 2.02
N HIS A 88 -0.59 -4.35 0.86
CA HIS A 88 -0.07 -5.65 0.45
C HIS A 88 1.22 -5.48 -0.34
N ALA A 89 2.25 -6.22 0.05
CA ALA A 89 3.50 -6.31 -0.69
C ALA A 89 3.33 -7.33 -1.83
N ALA A 90 3.05 -6.83 -3.04
CA ALA A 90 2.64 -7.65 -4.17
C ALA A 90 3.77 -8.05 -5.11
N TRP A 91 4.87 -7.29 -5.10
CA TRP A 91 5.91 -7.48 -6.11
C TRP A 91 7.26 -7.07 -5.57
N LEU A 92 8.25 -7.97 -5.70
CA LEU A 92 9.64 -7.72 -5.35
C LEU A 92 10.55 -8.17 -6.48
N ARG A 93 11.41 -7.28 -6.95
CA ARG A 93 12.44 -7.58 -7.95
C ARG A 93 13.80 -7.23 -7.36
N PHE A 94 14.73 -8.16 -7.45
CA PHE A 94 16.09 -7.96 -6.93
C PHE A 94 17.07 -8.86 -7.64
N LYS A 95 18.36 -8.50 -7.59
CA LYS A 95 19.45 -9.36 -8.07
C LYS A 95 19.79 -10.39 -7.00
N HIS A 96 19.86 -11.64 -7.40
CA HIS A 96 20.30 -12.70 -6.51
C HIS A 96 21.75 -12.41 -6.05
N PRO A 97 22.04 -12.41 -4.74
CA PRO A 97 23.35 -11.98 -4.22
C PRO A 97 24.52 -12.87 -4.65
N VAL A 98 24.25 -14.11 -5.02
CA VAL A 98 25.32 -15.06 -5.47
C VAL A 98 25.38 -15.14 -6.98
N THR A 99 24.26 -15.37 -7.66
CA THR A 99 24.23 -15.63 -9.13
C THR A 99 24.18 -14.35 -9.95
N GLY A 100 23.75 -13.23 -9.37
CA GLY A 100 23.53 -11.98 -10.09
C GLY A 100 22.29 -11.99 -10.98
N GLN A 101 21.54 -13.08 -11.01
CA GLN A 101 20.32 -13.19 -11.80
C GLN A 101 19.21 -12.36 -11.19
N MET A 102 18.41 -11.70 -12.05
CA MET A 102 17.27 -10.94 -11.61
C MET A 102 16.17 -11.88 -11.11
N GLN A 103 15.72 -11.67 -9.89
CA GLN A 103 14.60 -12.38 -9.29
C GLN A 103 13.34 -11.53 -9.38
N ASP A 104 12.23 -12.14 -9.74
CA ASP A 104 10.92 -11.49 -9.85
C ASP A 104 9.93 -12.32 -9.05
N VAL A 105 9.54 -11.82 -7.87
CA VAL A 105 8.65 -12.52 -6.95
C VAL A 105 7.36 -11.74 -6.84
N ARG A 106 6.23 -12.40 -7.10
CA ARG A 106 4.90 -11.81 -7.03
C ARG A 106 4.05 -12.57 -6.02
N SER A 107 3.22 -11.82 -5.29
CA SER A 107 2.31 -12.38 -4.29
C SER A 107 0.88 -11.98 -4.63
N PRO A 108 -0.05 -12.94 -4.75
CA PRO A 108 -1.44 -12.61 -5.06
C PRO A 108 -2.09 -11.85 -3.92
N LEU A 109 -3.10 -11.05 -4.26
CA LEU A 109 -3.85 -10.30 -3.27
C LEU A 109 -4.56 -11.26 -2.32
N PRO A 110 -4.37 -11.12 -0.98
CA PRO A 110 -5.07 -12.00 -0.03
C PRO A 110 -6.58 -11.93 -0.16
N ALA A 111 -7.26 -13.01 0.22
CA ALA A 111 -8.70 -13.13 0.05
C ALA A 111 -9.50 -12.01 0.73
N ASP A 112 -9.09 -11.57 1.93
CA ASP A 112 -9.75 -10.47 2.63
C ASP A 112 -9.61 -9.14 1.89
N LEU A 113 -8.45 -8.86 1.33
CA LEU A 113 -8.22 -7.66 0.54
C LEU A 113 -8.89 -7.75 -0.83
N HIS A 114 -8.97 -8.94 -1.42
CA HIS A 114 -9.69 -9.17 -2.68
C HIS A 114 -11.18 -8.83 -2.52
N LYS A 115 -11.80 -9.29 -1.42
CA LYS A 115 -13.18 -8.94 -1.10
C LYS A 115 -13.35 -7.44 -0.88
N ALA A 116 -12.44 -6.83 -0.13
CA ALA A 116 -12.47 -5.39 0.12
C ALA A 116 -12.37 -4.59 -1.19
N LEU A 117 -11.50 -5.02 -2.11
CA LEU A 117 -11.34 -4.38 -3.41
C LEU A 117 -12.63 -4.45 -4.25
N ALA A 118 -13.27 -5.62 -4.30
CA ALA A 118 -14.53 -5.80 -5.01
C ALA A 118 -15.62 -4.88 -4.44
N LYS A 119 -15.68 -4.74 -3.13
CA LYS A 119 -16.64 -3.84 -2.50
C LYS A 119 -16.32 -2.37 -2.77
N ALA A 120 -15.07 -1.97 -2.69
CA ALA A 120 -14.63 -0.60 -3.00
C ALA A 120 -14.98 -0.21 -4.44
N ALA A 121 -14.79 -1.13 -5.38
CA ALA A 121 -15.10 -0.94 -6.79
C ALA A 121 -16.59 -1.06 -7.11
N GLU A 122 -17.40 -1.52 -6.15
CA GLU A 122 -18.82 -1.83 -6.36
C GLU A 122 -19.02 -2.80 -7.53
N ASP A 123 -18.12 -3.75 -7.69
CA ASP A 123 -18.10 -4.72 -8.78
C ASP A 123 -17.85 -6.13 -8.23
N PRO A 124 -18.93 -6.89 -7.95
CA PRO A 124 -18.78 -8.25 -7.44
C PRO A 124 -18.15 -9.22 -8.42
N THR A 125 -18.10 -8.91 -9.72
CA THR A 125 -17.43 -9.77 -10.70
C THR A 125 -15.91 -9.82 -10.48
N LEU A 126 -15.33 -8.86 -9.76
CA LEU A 126 -13.91 -8.89 -9.38
C LEU A 126 -13.55 -10.09 -8.52
N LEU A 127 -14.50 -10.65 -7.78
CA LEU A 127 -14.27 -11.86 -6.98
C LEU A 127 -13.97 -13.08 -7.86
N GLU A 128 -14.41 -13.06 -9.12
CA GLU A 128 -14.19 -14.14 -10.10
C GLU A 128 -12.85 -14.00 -10.82
N HIS A 129 -12.20 -12.83 -10.74
CA HIS A 129 -10.88 -12.64 -11.31
C HIS A 129 -9.82 -13.31 -10.44
N ALA A 130 -9.06 -14.23 -11.02
CA ALA A 130 -7.99 -14.92 -10.31
C ALA A 130 -6.83 -13.95 -9.94
N ASP A 131 -6.63 -12.93 -10.77
CA ASP A 131 -5.57 -11.94 -10.58
C ASP A 131 -6.12 -10.51 -10.75
N PRO A 132 -6.78 -9.98 -9.71
CA PRO A 132 -7.33 -8.62 -9.79
C PRO A 132 -6.28 -7.53 -9.92
N LEU A 133 -5.05 -7.76 -9.46
CA LEU A 133 -3.96 -6.78 -9.60
C LEU A 133 -3.62 -6.56 -11.08
N SER A 134 -3.50 -7.62 -11.85
CA SER A 134 -3.26 -7.50 -13.31
C SER A 134 -4.45 -6.83 -14.01
N HIS A 135 -5.67 -7.10 -13.55
CA HIS A 135 -6.87 -6.46 -14.09
C HIS A 135 -6.78 -4.94 -14.01
N PHE A 136 -6.23 -4.39 -12.92
CA PHE A 136 -6.05 -2.95 -12.75
C PHE A 136 -4.71 -2.44 -13.27
N GLY A 137 -3.92 -3.26 -13.95
CA GLY A 137 -2.66 -2.85 -14.54
C GLY A 137 -1.50 -2.71 -13.55
N PHE A 138 -1.56 -3.36 -12.40
CA PHE A 138 -0.52 -3.27 -11.38
C PHE A 138 0.87 -3.63 -11.92
N PHE A 139 0.95 -4.66 -12.77
CA PHE A 139 2.21 -5.16 -13.30
C PHE A 139 2.56 -4.56 -14.67
N ALA A 140 1.83 -3.55 -15.14
CA ALA A 140 2.11 -2.93 -16.42
C ALA A 140 3.47 -2.22 -16.40
N ASP A 141 4.26 -2.38 -17.47
CA ASP A 141 5.52 -1.68 -17.64
C ASP A 141 5.30 -0.20 -17.96
N GLY A 142 6.35 0.60 -17.76
CA GLY A 142 6.31 2.04 -17.99
C GLY A 142 6.05 2.84 -16.73
N SER A 143 6.11 2.19 -15.62
CA SER A 143 6.00 2.77 -14.29
C SER A 143 7.36 2.82 -13.63
#